data_569cb4802b723533839ece11d1b71832
#
_entry.id   569cb4802b723533839ece11d1b71832
#
_cell.length_a   1.000
_cell.length_b   1.000
_cell.length_c   1.000
_cell.angle_alpha   90.00
_cell.angle_beta   90.00
_cell.angle_gamma   90.00
#
_symmetry.space_group_name_H-M   'P 1'
#
loop_
_entity.id
_entity.type
_entity.pdbx_description
1 polymer ?
#
loop_
_entity_poly.entity_id
_entity_poly.type
_entity_poly.pdbx_seq_one_letter_code
_entity_poly.pdbx_strand_id
1 'polypeptide(L)'
;LVVASVANLPAVVVVLAMTLLLIVGVSESATVNNVIVFIKVAVIVAFCIVGAQYINPANWQPFIPEPTGEPGEFGWDGILRAATIVFFAYIGFEAVSTAAGEAKNPQKDMPFGILGSLLICTVLYMATSAVLTGVIPFTKLNVAAPVATAVNAFGPEWSWLAYSIKIGAIAGLTSVILVLLFGQTRIFYTMSKDGLMPSVLASVHKQFKTPWLNTIITGIIVAAAAAFFDINTLGDLTSIGTLAAFAMVCMAVMWLRQTRPDLERGFKVPFYPITPILGIISCLFLITRVGPREQLFFFYFLGGAVILYFVYGIWNSKLGKGQVVTGHEPTPMEPPHQ
;
A
#
# COMPACT_ATOMS: atom_id res chain seq x y z
N LEU A 1 -19.39 21.46 -6.39
CA LEU A 1 -19.05 22.43 -5.33
C LEU A 1 -17.56 22.31 -5.07
N VAL A 2 -16.74 23.00 -5.87
CA VAL A 2 -15.35 23.27 -5.53
C VAL A 2 -15.39 24.45 -4.56
N VAL A 3 -15.63 24.13 -3.30
CA VAL A 3 -15.18 25.02 -2.24
C VAL A 3 -13.67 24.79 -2.21
N ALA A 4 -12.89 25.83 -2.37
CA ALA A 4 -11.47 25.83 -2.02
C ALA A 4 -11.40 25.55 -0.52
N SER A 5 -11.56 24.30 -0.14
CA SER A 5 -11.59 23.87 1.24
C SER A 5 -10.15 23.73 1.68
N VAL A 6 -9.78 24.50 2.67
CA VAL A 6 -8.49 24.42 3.37
C VAL A 6 -8.20 22.99 3.87
N ALA A 7 -9.20 22.10 3.88
CA ALA A 7 -9.08 20.72 4.33
C ALA A 7 -10.05 19.78 3.58
N ASN A 8 -9.59 18.55 3.29
CA ASN A 8 -10.41 17.49 2.67
C ASN A 8 -11.28 16.79 3.74
N LEU A 9 -12.41 17.40 4.10
CA LEU A 9 -13.33 16.89 5.12
C LEU A 9 -13.84 15.46 4.86
N PRO A 10 -14.24 15.07 3.63
CA PRO A 10 -14.65 13.69 3.37
C PRO A 10 -13.57 12.65 3.73
N ALA A 11 -12.31 12.92 3.40
CA ALA A 11 -11.20 12.03 3.73
C ALA A 11 -11.00 11.91 5.25
N VAL A 12 -11.08 13.04 5.97
CA VAL A 12 -11.01 13.06 7.45
C VAL A 12 -12.11 12.20 8.07
N VAL A 13 -13.36 12.37 7.62
CA VAL A 13 -14.51 11.63 8.15
C VAL A 13 -14.33 10.12 7.94
N VAL A 14 -13.90 9.68 6.76
CA VAL A 14 -13.68 8.25 6.47
C VAL A 14 -12.56 7.69 7.35
N VAL A 15 -11.43 8.39 7.47
CA VAL A 15 -10.30 7.94 8.31
C VAL A 15 -10.73 7.84 9.78
N LEU A 16 -11.44 8.83 10.31
CA LEU A 16 -11.91 8.80 11.70
C LEU A 16 -12.95 7.70 11.92
N ALA A 17 -13.86 7.45 10.98
CA ALA A 17 -14.80 6.35 11.05
C ALA A 17 -14.10 4.99 11.11
N MET A 18 -13.08 4.77 10.25
CA MET A 18 -12.27 3.54 10.26
C MET A 18 -11.47 3.42 11.56
N THR A 19 -10.94 4.53 12.08
CA THR A 19 -10.25 4.56 13.37
C THR A 19 -11.15 4.12 14.51
N LEU A 20 -12.38 4.62 14.56
CA LEU A 20 -13.38 4.21 15.57
C LEU A 20 -13.72 2.73 15.47
N LEU A 21 -13.92 2.20 14.26
CA LEU A 21 -14.17 0.77 14.05
C LEU A 21 -13.02 -0.10 14.58
N LEU A 22 -11.77 0.33 14.35
CA LEU A 22 -10.60 -0.40 14.85
C LEU A 22 -10.46 -0.34 16.38
N ILE A 23 -10.87 0.75 17.02
CA ILE A 23 -10.87 0.86 18.50
C ILE A 23 -11.87 -0.13 19.10
N VAL A 24 -13.07 -0.23 18.52
CA VAL A 24 -14.11 -1.16 18.97
C VAL A 24 -13.73 -2.62 18.71
N GLY A 25 -12.75 -2.86 17.82
CA GLY A 25 -12.25 -4.20 17.54
C GLY A 25 -13.09 -4.96 16.51
N VAL A 26 -13.75 -4.25 15.60
CA VAL A 26 -14.44 -4.91 14.48
C VAL A 26 -13.38 -5.51 13.57
N SER A 27 -13.18 -6.81 13.69
CA SER A 27 -12.46 -7.58 12.68
C SER A 27 -13.44 -7.95 11.57
N GLU A 28 -13.17 -7.48 10.34
CA GLU A 28 -13.92 -8.02 9.20
C GLU A 28 -13.72 -9.54 9.16
N SER A 29 -14.83 -10.28 9.06
CA SER A 29 -14.75 -11.72 8.80
C SER A 29 -13.99 -11.94 7.49
N ALA A 30 -13.04 -12.87 7.49
CA ALA A 30 -12.31 -13.24 6.26
C ALA A 30 -13.25 -13.54 5.10
N THR A 31 -14.44 -14.09 5.40
CA THR A 31 -15.49 -14.37 4.42
C THR A 31 -16.03 -13.07 3.79
N VAL A 32 -16.31 -12.05 4.60
CA VAL A 32 -16.82 -10.74 4.10
C VAL A 32 -15.76 -10.08 3.23
N ASN A 33 -14.51 -10.06 3.67
CA ASN A 33 -13.41 -9.52 2.88
C ASN A 33 -13.25 -10.26 1.54
N ASN A 34 -13.31 -11.59 1.53
CA ASN A 34 -13.21 -12.39 0.31
C ASN A 34 -14.35 -12.09 -0.68
N VAL A 35 -15.59 -11.91 -0.19
CA VAL A 35 -16.74 -11.53 -1.03
C VAL A 35 -16.52 -10.15 -1.65
N ILE A 36 -16.06 -9.18 -0.84
CA ILE A 36 -15.76 -7.82 -1.33
C ILE A 36 -14.67 -7.86 -2.41
N VAL A 37 -13.59 -8.60 -2.19
CA VAL A 37 -12.50 -8.76 -3.16
C VAL A 37 -13.00 -9.41 -4.44
N PHE A 38 -13.80 -10.46 -4.33
CA PHE A 38 -14.39 -11.12 -5.51
C PHE A 38 -15.26 -10.16 -6.34
N ILE A 39 -16.12 -9.38 -5.68
CA ILE A 39 -16.98 -8.39 -6.36
C ILE A 39 -16.12 -7.33 -7.06
N LYS A 40 -15.08 -6.81 -6.40
CA LYS A 40 -14.17 -5.82 -7.01
C LYS A 40 -13.50 -6.37 -8.27
N VAL A 41 -12.94 -7.57 -8.20
CA VAL A 41 -12.29 -8.22 -9.35
C VAL A 41 -13.29 -8.46 -10.46
N ALA A 42 -14.49 -8.95 -10.14
CA ALA A 42 -15.55 -9.19 -11.13
C ALA A 42 -15.96 -7.90 -11.87
N VAL A 43 -16.08 -6.78 -11.15
CA VAL A 43 -16.41 -5.47 -11.75
C VAL A 43 -15.28 -4.98 -12.66
N ILE A 44 -14.01 -5.15 -12.27
CA ILE A 44 -12.85 -4.76 -13.10
C ILE A 44 -12.80 -5.64 -14.36
N VAL A 45 -12.99 -6.94 -14.22
CA VAL A 45 -13.02 -7.87 -15.36
C VAL A 45 -14.18 -7.55 -16.31
N ALA A 46 -15.37 -7.25 -15.78
CA ALA A 46 -16.51 -6.82 -16.58
C ALA A 46 -16.19 -5.52 -17.35
N PHE A 47 -15.56 -4.54 -16.71
CA PHE A 47 -15.08 -3.33 -17.39
C PHE A 47 -14.12 -3.66 -18.53
N CYS A 48 -13.16 -4.54 -18.31
CA CYS A 48 -12.19 -4.93 -19.34
C CYS A 48 -12.86 -5.66 -20.52
N ILE A 49 -13.79 -6.59 -20.26
CA ILE A 49 -14.47 -7.36 -21.30
C ILE A 49 -15.37 -6.44 -22.15
N VAL A 50 -16.20 -5.63 -21.50
CA VAL A 50 -17.10 -4.70 -22.19
C VAL A 50 -16.30 -3.62 -22.92
N GLY A 51 -15.35 -2.99 -22.23
CA GLY A 51 -14.57 -1.89 -22.78
C GLY A 51 -13.69 -2.28 -23.96
N ALA A 52 -13.25 -3.56 -24.02
CA ALA A 52 -12.48 -4.06 -25.14
C ALA A 52 -13.20 -3.90 -26.49
N GLN A 53 -14.53 -3.87 -26.50
CA GLN A 53 -15.34 -3.68 -27.72
C GLN A 53 -15.37 -2.22 -28.20
N TYR A 54 -15.03 -1.28 -27.32
CA TYR A 54 -15.05 0.16 -27.59
C TYR A 54 -13.65 0.76 -27.79
N ILE A 55 -12.62 -0.08 -27.88
CA ILE A 55 -11.24 0.37 -28.12
C ILE A 55 -11.12 0.98 -29.51
N ASN A 56 -10.61 2.20 -29.54
CA ASN A 56 -10.15 2.84 -30.77
C ASN A 56 -8.61 2.87 -30.80
N PRO A 57 -7.94 2.07 -31.64
CA PRO A 57 -6.48 2.00 -31.69
C PRO A 57 -5.79 3.35 -31.97
N ALA A 58 -6.49 4.30 -32.56
CA ALA A 58 -5.96 5.65 -32.81
C ALA A 58 -5.67 6.40 -31.50
N ASN A 59 -6.33 6.05 -30.39
CA ASN A 59 -6.10 6.66 -29.09
C ASN A 59 -4.71 6.31 -28.50
N TRP A 60 -4.05 5.27 -29.02
CA TRP A 60 -2.72 4.85 -28.60
C TRP A 60 -1.60 5.45 -29.47
N GLN A 61 -1.94 6.36 -30.40
CA GLN A 61 -0.96 6.99 -31.29
C GLN A 61 -0.84 8.48 -30.95
N PRO A 62 0.41 8.97 -30.70
CA PRO A 62 1.65 8.19 -30.55
C PRO A 62 1.67 7.40 -29.24
N PHE A 63 2.20 6.18 -29.24
CA PHE A 63 2.27 5.32 -28.04
C PHE A 63 3.18 5.92 -26.96
N ILE A 64 4.26 6.57 -27.37
CA ILE A 64 5.10 7.38 -26.51
C ILE A 64 5.01 8.81 -27.04
N PRO A 65 4.25 9.71 -26.39
CA PRO A 65 4.18 11.11 -26.78
C PRO A 65 5.54 11.79 -26.69
N GLU A 66 5.76 12.80 -27.54
CA GLU A 66 6.99 13.58 -27.49
C GLU A 66 7.12 14.33 -26.16
N PRO A 67 8.34 14.48 -25.61
CA PRO A 67 8.57 15.22 -24.38
C PRO A 67 8.21 16.69 -24.58
N THR A 68 7.53 17.28 -23.60
CA THR A 68 7.13 18.71 -23.61
C THR A 68 8.29 19.65 -23.27
N GLY A 69 9.41 19.10 -22.80
CA GLY A 69 10.56 19.87 -22.29
C GLY A 69 10.59 20.04 -20.77
N GLU A 70 9.49 19.73 -20.09
CA GLU A 70 9.46 19.69 -18.63
C GLU A 70 9.93 18.31 -18.12
N PRO A 71 10.78 18.27 -17.08
CA PRO A 71 11.29 17.02 -16.52
C PRO A 71 10.17 16.10 -15.99
N GLY A 72 10.12 14.86 -16.47
CA GLY A 72 9.13 13.87 -16.05
C GLY A 72 7.77 14.00 -16.74
N GLU A 73 7.62 14.89 -17.73
CA GLU A 73 6.45 14.96 -18.59
C GLU A 73 6.71 14.29 -19.93
N PHE A 74 5.91 13.28 -20.26
CA PHE A 74 5.92 12.53 -21.52
C PHE A 74 7.30 11.93 -21.90
N GLY A 75 7.36 11.28 -23.04
CA GLY A 75 8.56 10.58 -23.49
C GLY A 75 9.01 9.46 -22.51
N TRP A 76 10.25 9.06 -22.61
CA TRP A 76 10.82 8.03 -21.72
C TRP A 76 10.96 8.50 -20.28
N ASP A 77 11.24 9.76 -20.06
CA ASP A 77 11.35 10.32 -18.70
C ASP A 77 10.00 10.34 -18.01
N GLY A 78 8.92 10.64 -18.71
CA GLY A 78 7.55 10.53 -18.24
C GLY A 78 7.15 9.10 -17.88
N ILE A 79 7.55 8.10 -18.69
CA ILE A 79 7.32 6.69 -18.40
C ILE A 79 8.02 6.27 -17.09
N LEU A 80 9.28 6.66 -16.91
CA LEU A 80 10.03 6.34 -15.69
C LEU A 80 9.45 7.03 -14.46
N ARG A 81 9.00 8.27 -14.59
CA ARG A 81 8.27 8.98 -13.54
C ARG A 81 6.95 8.29 -13.23
N ALA A 82 6.17 7.92 -14.25
CA ALA A 82 4.92 7.20 -14.10
C ALA A 82 5.11 5.84 -13.41
N ALA A 83 6.20 5.11 -13.70
CA ALA A 83 6.52 3.85 -13.03
C ALA A 83 6.67 4.02 -11.51
N THR A 84 7.24 5.14 -11.05
CA THR A 84 7.35 5.45 -9.62
C THR A 84 5.99 5.75 -8.99
N ILE A 85 5.12 6.47 -9.70
CA ILE A 85 3.77 6.80 -9.23
C ILE A 85 2.89 5.53 -9.21
N VAL A 86 2.94 4.73 -10.27
CA VAL A 86 2.17 3.48 -10.39
C VAL A 86 2.62 2.43 -9.36
N PHE A 87 3.87 2.49 -8.91
CA PHE A 87 4.35 1.64 -7.81
C PHE A 87 3.45 1.73 -6.58
N PHE A 88 2.90 2.90 -6.27
CA PHE A 88 1.91 3.09 -5.21
C PHE A 88 0.72 2.12 -5.32
N ALA A 89 0.26 1.81 -6.53
CA ALA A 89 -0.86 0.90 -6.76
C ALA A 89 -0.56 -0.57 -6.40
N TYR A 90 0.71 -0.93 -6.24
CA TYR A 90 1.13 -2.27 -5.82
C TYR A 90 1.33 -2.40 -4.32
N ILE A 91 1.36 -1.30 -3.57
CA ILE A 91 1.56 -1.32 -2.11
C ILE A 91 0.41 -2.11 -1.45
N GLY A 92 0.80 -3.01 -0.55
CA GLY A 92 -0.13 -3.89 0.17
C GLY A 92 0.15 -5.39 -0.03
N PHE A 93 0.85 -5.79 -1.08
CA PHE A 93 1.23 -7.20 -1.24
C PHE A 93 2.16 -7.68 -0.12
N GLU A 94 2.96 -6.80 0.44
CA GLU A 94 3.82 -7.04 1.59
C GLU A 94 3.01 -7.26 2.88
N ALA A 95 1.80 -6.72 2.98
CA ALA A 95 0.93 -6.93 4.14
C ALA A 95 0.58 -8.41 4.33
N VAL A 96 0.61 -9.23 3.28
CA VAL A 96 0.47 -10.69 3.38
C VAL A 96 1.52 -11.28 4.33
N SER A 97 2.75 -10.73 4.35
CA SER A 97 3.80 -11.20 5.24
C SER A 97 3.49 -11.03 6.73
N THR A 98 2.64 -10.06 7.09
CA THR A 98 2.22 -9.84 8.48
C THR A 98 1.27 -10.91 8.98
N ALA A 99 0.60 -11.62 8.07
CA ALA A 99 -0.29 -12.75 8.37
C ALA A 99 0.44 -14.11 8.41
N ALA A 100 1.77 -14.12 8.31
CA ALA A 100 2.56 -15.35 8.30
C ALA A 100 2.35 -16.22 9.55
N GLY A 101 2.11 -15.59 10.72
CA GLY A 101 1.81 -16.31 11.97
C GLY A 101 0.45 -17.01 12.00
N GLU A 102 -0.46 -16.63 11.11
CA GLU A 102 -1.83 -17.19 11.01
C GLU A 102 -1.94 -18.25 9.88
N ALA A 103 -0.92 -18.36 9.04
CA ALA A 103 -0.90 -19.30 7.91
C ALA A 103 -0.60 -20.72 8.36
N LYS A 104 -1.27 -21.71 7.74
CA LYS A 104 -1.04 -23.14 8.03
C LYS A 104 0.36 -23.59 7.64
N ASN A 105 0.85 -23.17 6.49
CA ASN A 105 2.18 -23.46 5.97
C ASN A 105 2.87 -22.19 5.48
N PRO A 106 3.36 -21.30 6.39
CA PRO A 106 3.88 -19.98 6.01
C PRO A 106 4.97 -20.05 4.95
N GLN A 107 5.84 -21.05 5.02
CA GLN A 107 6.98 -21.20 4.09
C GLN A 107 6.57 -21.45 2.63
N LYS A 108 5.37 -22.02 2.40
CA LYS A 108 4.81 -22.25 1.06
C LYS A 108 3.74 -21.21 0.71
N ASP A 109 2.85 -20.92 1.67
CA ASP A 109 1.68 -20.09 1.43
C ASP A 109 2.07 -18.62 1.19
N MET A 110 3.07 -18.11 1.94
CA MET A 110 3.50 -16.71 1.80
C MET A 110 4.11 -16.40 0.43
N PRO A 111 5.12 -17.14 -0.07
CA PRO A 111 5.66 -16.88 -1.40
C PRO A 111 4.61 -17.00 -2.50
N PHE A 112 3.73 -18.02 -2.42
CA PHE A 112 2.66 -18.22 -3.40
C PHE A 112 1.63 -17.09 -3.36
N GLY A 113 1.22 -16.67 -2.17
CA GLY A 113 0.26 -15.56 -1.99
C GLY A 113 0.83 -14.24 -2.51
N ILE A 114 2.06 -13.90 -2.16
CA ILE A 114 2.72 -12.65 -2.57
C ILE A 114 2.94 -12.63 -4.09
N LEU A 115 3.56 -13.65 -4.66
CA LEU A 115 3.85 -13.70 -6.10
C LEU A 115 2.58 -13.84 -6.93
N GLY A 116 1.61 -14.64 -6.46
CA GLY A 116 0.31 -14.81 -7.13
C GLY A 116 -0.50 -13.52 -7.16
N SER A 117 -0.59 -12.80 -6.03
CA SER A 117 -1.29 -11.52 -5.98
C SER A 117 -0.64 -10.47 -6.88
N LEU A 118 0.69 -10.37 -6.88
CA LEU A 118 1.42 -9.47 -7.77
C LEU A 118 1.15 -9.77 -9.24
N LEU A 119 1.18 -11.05 -9.64
CA LEU A 119 0.92 -11.43 -11.03
C LEU A 119 -0.51 -11.09 -11.45
N ILE A 120 -1.49 -11.45 -10.63
CA ILE A 120 -2.90 -11.16 -10.91
C ILE A 120 -3.14 -9.66 -10.99
N CYS A 121 -2.64 -8.88 -10.03
CA CYS A 121 -2.77 -7.42 -10.04
C CYS A 121 -2.10 -6.82 -11.28
N THR A 122 -0.90 -7.28 -11.65
CA THR A 122 -0.20 -6.77 -12.85
C THR A 122 -1.03 -6.99 -14.11
N VAL A 123 -1.58 -8.19 -14.31
CA VAL A 123 -2.42 -8.50 -15.46
C VAL A 123 -3.67 -7.61 -15.49
N LEU A 124 -4.35 -7.47 -14.35
CA LEU A 124 -5.54 -6.62 -14.24
C LEU A 124 -5.23 -5.14 -14.48
N TYR A 125 -4.13 -4.63 -13.94
CA TYR A 125 -3.73 -3.23 -14.13
C TYR A 125 -3.37 -2.94 -15.59
N MET A 126 -2.62 -3.83 -16.23
CA MET A 126 -2.30 -3.71 -17.65
C MET A 126 -3.55 -3.75 -18.52
N ALA A 127 -4.46 -4.71 -18.28
CA ALA A 127 -5.71 -4.82 -19.02
C ALA A 127 -6.59 -3.58 -18.83
N THR A 128 -6.78 -3.13 -17.59
CA THR A 128 -7.56 -1.93 -17.27
C THR A 128 -6.97 -0.68 -17.92
N SER A 129 -5.66 -0.51 -17.84
CA SER A 129 -4.97 0.64 -18.43
C SER A 129 -5.07 0.65 -19.96
N ALA A 130 -4.89 -0.51 -20.60
CA ALA A 130 -5.03 -0.65 -22.04
C ALA A 130 -6.46 -0.32 -22.52
N VAL A 131 -7.48 -0.88 -21.86
CA VAL A 131 -8.87 -0.58 -22.19
C VAL A 131 -9.18 0.90 -21.95
N LEU A 132 -8.79 1.44 -20.82
CA LEU A 132 -9.06 2.83 -20.44
C LEU A 132 -8.48 3.82 -21.46
N THR A 133 -7.21 3.66 -21.81
CA THR A 133 -6.52 4.53 -22.80
C THR A 133 -6.97 4.25 -24.24
N GLY A 134 -7.43 3.03 -24.52
CA GLY A 134 -7.98 2.68 -25.82
C GLY A 134 -9.37 3.27 -26.05
N VAL A 135 -10.20 3.40 -25.01
CA VAL A 135 -11.56 3.98 -25.10
C VAL A 135 -11.52 5.49 -25.13
N ILE A 136 -10.71 6.12 -24.26
CA ILE A 136 -10.58 7.57 -24.18
C ILE A 136 -9.11 7.96 -24.34
N PRO A 137 -8.80 8.99 -25.13
CA PRO A 137 -7.45 9.54 -25.21
C PRO A 137 -6.91 9.90 -23.82
N PHE A 138 -5.67 9.53 -23.52
CA PHE A 138 -5.05 9.75 -22.21
C PHE A 138 -5.09 11.21 -21.75
N THR A 139 -5.07 12.18 -22.66
CA THR A 139 -5.18 13.62 -22.38
C THR A 139 -6.51 14.02 -21.70
N LYS A 140 -7.55 13.20 -21.83
CA LYS A 140 -8.88 13.42 -21.23
C LYS A 140 -9.10 12.58 -19.95
N LEU A 141 -8.11 11.81 -19.51
CA LEU A 141 -8.23 10.91 -18.36
C LEU A 141 -7.80 11.56 -17.04
N ASN A 142 -7.28 12.78 -17.06
CA ASN A 142 -6.95 13.52 -15.84
C ASN A 142 -8.21 14.07 -15.15
N VAL A 143 -9.02 13.16 -14.62
CA VAL A 143 -10.31 13.43 -13.96
C VAL A 143 -10.41 12.62 -12.67
N ALA A 144 -11.31 13.02 -11.76
CA ALA A 144 -11.47 12.40 -10.46
C ALA A 144 -11.89 10.90 -10.51
N ALA A 145 -12.58 10.46 -11.57
CA ALA A 145 -13.07 9.09 -11.72
C ALA A 145 -12.88 8.59 -13.18
N PRO A 146 -11.64 8.34 -13.63
CA PRO A 146 -11.34 8.06 -15.03
C PRO A 146 -12.05 6.80 -15.55
N VAL A 147 -12.12 5.72 -14.75
CA VAL A 147 -12.77 4.46 -15.17
C VAL A 147 -14.28 4.66 -15.36
N ALA A 148 -14.95 5.39 -14.45
CA ALA A 148 -16.36 5.67 -14.60
C ALA A 148 -16.64 6.59 -15.81
N THR A 149 -15.72 7.51 -16.10
CA THR A 149 -15.78 8.37 -17.29
C THR A 149 -15.68 7.55 -18.57
N ALA A 150 -14.81 6.53 -18.59
CA ALA A 150 -14.69 5.63 -19.75
C ALA A 150 -15.96 4.82 -19.98
N VAL A 151 -16.59 4.32 -18.91
CA VAL A 151 -17.87 3.59 -19.05
C VAL A 151 -18.98 4.47 -19.59
N ASN A 152 -19.03 5.75 -19.21
CA ASN A 152 -20.01 6.69 -19.77
C ASN A 152 -19.85 6.88 -21.29
N ALA A 153 -18.65 6.63 -21.84
CA ALA A 153 -18.42 6.66 -23.28
C ALA A 153 -18.94 5.40 -24.02
N PHE A 154 -19.27 4.32 -23.30
CA PHE A 154 -19.85 3.11 -23.93
C PHE A 154 -21.32 3.31 -24.33
N GLY A 155 -22.04 4.22 -23.71
CA GLY A 155 -23.45 4.48 -23.95
C GLY A 155 -24.30 4.36 -22.68
N PRO A 156 -25.56 4.87 -22.75
CA PRO A 156 -26.44 4.92 -21.58
C PRO A 156 -26.86 3.54 -21.05
N GLU A 157 -26.81 2.49 -21.86
CA GLU A 157 -27.09 1.11 -21.48
C GLU A 157 -26.10 0.57 -20.45
N TRP A 158 -24.89 1.11 -20.39
CA TRP A 158 -23.82 0.71 -19.45
C TRP A 158 -23.76 1.57 -18.18
N SER A 159 -24.71 2.46 -17.97
CA SER A 159 -24.72 3.33 -16.79
C SER A 159 -24.68 2.55 -15.46
N TRP A 160 -25.32 1.37 -15.41
CA TRP A 160 -25.27 0.48 -14.25
C TRP A 160 -23.83 0.05 -13.90
N LEU A 161 -22.98 -0.18 -14.91
CA LEU A 161 -21.58 -0.55 -14.73
C LEU A 161 -20.79 0.63 -14.15
N ALA A 162 -21.03 1.86 -14.60
CA ALA A 162 -20.42 3.06 -14.04
C ALA A 162 -20.77 3.25 -12.56
N TYR A 163 -22.02 3.00 -12.16
CA TYR A 163 -22.45 3.03 -10.76
C TYR A 163 -21.78 1.91 -9.95
N SER A 164 -21.74 0.67 -10.49
CA SER A 164 -21.07 -0.46 -9.83
C SER A 164 -19.60 -0.21 -9.58
N ILE A 165 -18.89 0.40 -10.53
CA ILE A 165 -17.50 0.80 -10.40
C ILE A 165 -17.33 1.84 -9.28
N LYS A 166 -18.18 2.87 -9.23
CA LYS A 166 -18.11 3.91 -8.17
C LYS A 166 -18.35 3.30 -6.79
N ILE A 167 -19.37 2.46 -6.64
CA ILE A 167 -19.68 1.79 -5.37
C ILE A 167 -18.55 0.82 -4.99
N GLY A 168 -18.06 0.04 -5.95
CA GLY A 168 -16.94 -0.88 -5.75
C GLY A 168 -15.65 -0.16 -5.36
N ALA A 169 -15.39 1.02 -5.94
CA ALA A 169 -14.24 1.85 -5.58
C ALA A 169 -14.35 2.37 -4.14
N ILE A 170 -15.51 2.88 -3.73
CA ILE A 170 -15.73 3.37 -2.36
C ILE A 170 -15.55 2.22 -1.36
N ALA A 171 -16.24 1.11 -1.55
CA ALA A 171 -16.11 -0.07 -0.69
C ALA A 171 -14.67 -0.59 -0.66
N GLY A 172 -14.03 -0.60 -1.83
CA GLY A 172 -12.65 -1.02 -2.00
C GLY A 172 -11.66 -0.17 -1.23
N LEU A 173 -11.71 1.12 -1.42
CA LEU A 173 -10.81 2.07 -0.75
C LEU A 173 -11.04 2.06 0.77
N THR A 174 -12.28 1.99 1.20
CA THR A 174 -12.63 1.92 2.63
C THR A 174 -12.02 0.68 3.31
N SER A 175 -12.12 -0.49 2.68
CA SER A 175 -11.51 -1.72 3.22
C SER A 175 -9.99 -1.65 3.23
N VAL A 176 -9.34 -1.04 2.23
CA VAL A 176 -7.89 -0.84 2.20
C VAL A 176 -7.44 0.08 3.33
N ILE A 177 -8.14 1.20 3.57
CA ILE A 177 -7.83 2.11 4.68
C ILE A 177 -7.89 1.36 6.01
N LEU A 178 -8.92 0.54 6.22
CA LEU A 178 -9.07 -0.26 7.44
C LEU A 178 -7.87 -1.20 7.65
N VAL A 179 -7.50 -1.96 6.63
CA VAL A 179 -6.40 -2.94 6.68
C VAL A 179 -5.05 -2.25 6.92
N LEU A 180 -4.78 -1.14 6.23
CA LEU A 180 -3.52 -0.40 6.39
C LEU A 180 -3.41 0.26 7.77
N LEU A 181 -4.49 0.88 8.28
CA LEU A 181 -4.51 1.42 9.64
C LEU A 181 -4.30 0.32 10.69
N PHE A 182 -4.94 -0.84 10.50
CA PHE A 182 -4.77 -1.98 11.37
C PHE A 182 -3.31 -2.49 11.38
N GLY A 183 -2.71 -2.67 10.20
CA GLY A 183 -1.30 -3.05 10.07
C GLY A 183 -0.37 -2.06 10.75
N GLN A 184 -0.56 -0.76 10.50
CA GLN A 184 0.26 0.30 11.09
C GLN A 184 0.19 0.30 12.63
N THR A 185 -0.99 0.15 13.20
CA THR A 185 -1.15 0.12 14.67
C THR A 185 -0.49 -1.12 15.29
N ARG A 186 -0.48 -2.26 14.62
CA ARG A 186 0.24 -3.45 15.07
C ARG A 186 1.75 -3.27 15.02
N ILE A 187 2.29 -2.64 13.98
CA ILE A 187 3.72 -2.33 13.87
C ILE A 187 4.16 -1.45 15.05
N PHE A 188 3.48 -0.35 15.32
CA PHE A 188 3.81 0.53 16.45
C PHE A 188 3.64 -0.17 17.80
N TYR A 189 2.63 -1.02 17.96
CA TYR A 189 2.45 -1.83 19.16
C TYR A 189 3.64 -2.77 19.40
N THR A 190 4.09 -3.48 18.37
CA THR A 190 5.25 -4.39 18.45
C THR A 190 6.52 -3.61 18.74
N MET A 191 6.80 -2.52 18.02
CA MET A 191 7.96 -1.66 18.26
C MET A 191 7.98 -1.11 19.68
N SER A 192 6.82 -0.77 20.23
CA SER A 192 6.71 -0.31 21.63
C SER A 192 6.94 -1.44 22.62
N LYS A 193 6.48 -2.65 22.35
CA LYS A 193 6.79 -3.85 23.16
C LYS A 193 8.27 -4.18 23.15
N ASP A 194 8.96 -3.97 22.04
CA ASP A 194 10.38 -4.21 21.87
C ASP A 194 11.24 -3.09 22.51
N GLY A 195 10.60 -2.02 23.00
CA GLY A 195 11.26 -0.89 23.63
C GLY A 195 11.83 0.13 22.65
N LEU A 196 11.50 0.04 21.35
CA LEU A 196 11.95 0.97 20.32
C LEU A 196 11.10 2.25 20.26
N MET A 197 9.88 2.19 20.80
CA MET A 197 8.96 3.33 20.92
C MET A 197 8.40 3.44 22.35
N PRO A 198 7.81 4.59 22.73
CA PRO A 198 7.23 4.78 24.06
C PRO A 198 6.23 3.69 24.43
N SER A 199 6.34 3.15 25.62
CA SER A 199 5.51 2.03 26.14
C SER A 199 4.00 2.33 26.16
N VAL A 200 3.65 3.60 26.15
CA VAL A 200 2.26 4.08 26.09
C VAL A 200 1.54 3.57 24.83
N LEU A 201 2.24 3.40 23.70
CA LEU A 201 1.68 2.86 22.46
C LEU A 201 1.40 1.34 22.53
N ALA A 202 1.92 0.64 23.53
CA ALA A 202 1.62 -0.76 23.80
C ALA A 202 0.42 -0.95 24.76
N SER A 203 -0.27 0.13 25.14
CA SER A 203 -1.42 0.05 26.05
C SER A 203 -2.64 -0.58 25.35
N VAL A 204 -3.20 -1.64 25.97
CA VAL A 204 -4.36 -2.36 25.45
C VAL A 204 -5.61 -1.98 26.25
N HIS A 205 -6.71 -1.72 25.56
CA HIS A 205 -7.99 -1.40 26.21
C HIS A 205 -8.53 -2.61 26.96
N LYS A 206 -8.99 -2.41 28.19
CA LYS A 206 -9.46 -3.51 29.07
C LYS A 206 -10.64 -4.30 28.48
N GLN A 207 -11.59 -3.60 27.86
CA GLN A 207 -12.81 -4.20 27.31
C GLN A 207 -12.64 -4.65 25.86
N PHE A 208 -12.10 -3.79 24.98
CA PHE A 208 -11.99 -4.08 23.55
C PHE A 208 -10.75 -4.90 23.19
N LYS A 209 -9.79 -5.03 24.10
CA LYS A 209 -8.51 -5.76 23.90
C LYS A 209 -7.70 -5.28 22.68
N THR A 210 -7.91 -4.03 22.27
CA THR A 210 -7.24 -3.37 21.15
C THR A 210 -6.23 -2.33 21.64
N PRO A 211 -5.17 -1.99 20.88
CA PRO A 211 -4.22 -0.94 21.23
C PRO A 211 -4.83 0.45 20.97
N TRP A 212 -5.88 0.79 21.72
CA TRP A 212 -6.78 1.92 21.50
C TRP A 212 -6.07 3.28 21.40
N LEU A 213 -5.11 3.54 22.29
CA LEU A 213 -4.41 4.82 22.32
C LEU A 213 -3.51 4.99 21.09
N ASN A 214 -2.80 3.93 20.70
CA ASN A 214 -2.04 3.88 19.47
C ASN A 214 -2.94 4.11 18.25
N THR A 215 -4.11 3.45 18.22
CA THR A 215 -5.08 3.60 17.13
C THR A 215 -5.60 5.03 17.03
N ILE A 216 -5.90 5.71 18.16
CA ILE A 216 -6.32 7.10 18.18
C ILE A 216 -5.21 8.02 17.63
N ILE A 217 -3.99 7.89 18.14
CA ILE A 217 -2.86 8.73 17.75
C ILE A 217 -2.59 8.58 16.25
N THR A 218 -2.49 7.32 15.78
CA THR A 218 -2.30 7.02 14.35
C THR A 218 -3.44 7.58 13.51
N GLY A 219 -4.69 7.38 13.91
CA GLY A 219 -5.87 7.88 13.21
C GLY A 219 -5.90 9.40 13.10
N ILE A 220 -5.54 10.12 14.16
CA ILE A 220 -5.47 11.60 14.14
C ILE A 220 -4.36 12.07 13.20
N ILE A 221 -3.18 11.46 13.25
CA ILE A 221 -2.04 11.81 12.37
C ILE A 221 -2.43 11.58 10.90
N VAL A 222 -3.03 10.42 10.59
CA VAL A 222 -3.46 10.08 9.23
C VAL A 222 -4.59 11.01 8.77
N ALA A 223 -5.56 11.34 9.63
CA ALA A 223 -6.64 12.27 9.31
C ALA A 223 -6.10 13.68 9.03
N ALA A 224 -5.13 14.16 9.82
CA ALA A 224 -4.47 15.43 9.58
C ALA A 224 -3.68 15.42 8.26
N ALA A 225 -2.94 14.35 7.98
CA ALA A 225 -2.24 14.20 6.70
C ALA A 225 -3.22 14.22 5.53
N ALA A 226 -4.32 13.46 5.60
CA ALA A 226 -5.35 13.42 4.56
C ALA A 226 -6.11 14.76 4.39
N ALA A 227 -6.14 15.58 5.44
CA ALA A 227 -6.78 16.90 5.38
C ALA A 227 -5.97 17.93 4.59
N PHE A 228 -4.63 17.94 4.77
CA PHE A 228 -3.77 19.05 4.36
C PHE A 228 -2.83 18.73 3.20
N PHE A 229 -2.55 17.45 2.94
CA PHE A 229 -1.69 17.05 1.83
C PHE A 229 -2.53 16.56 0.64
N ASP A 230 -2.07 16.87 -0.55
CA ASP A 230 -2.65 16.35 -1.79
C ASP A 230 -2.25 14.87 -2.02
N ILE A 231 -3.06 14.17 -2.82
CA ILE A 231 -2.88 12.73 -3.08
C ILE A 231 -1.55 12.41 -3.76
N ASN A 232 -1.06 13.32 -4.62
CA ASN A 232 0.21 13.10 -5.32
C ASN A 232 1.39 13.13 -4.35
N THR A 233 1.44 14.14 -3.47
CA THR A 233 2.48 14.24 -2.43
C THR A 233 2.45 13.04 -1.49
N LEU A 234 1.27 12.62 -1.01
CA LEU A 234 1.15 11.45 -0.15
C LEU A 234 1.53 10.16 -0.87
N GLY A 235 1.15 10.02 -2.14
CA GLY A 235 1.52 8.88 -2.98
C GLY A 235 3.03 8.78 -3.19
N ASP A 236 3.67 9.88 -3.52
CA ASP A 236 5.12 9.96 -3.71
C ASP A 236 5.89 9.66 -2.41
N LEU A 237 5.46 10.21 -1.26
CA LEU A 237 6.06 9.92 0.04
C LEU A 237 5.90 8.45 0.45
N THR A 238 4.76 7.86 0.16
CA THR A 238 4.52 6.44 0.42
C THR A 238 5.38 5.57 -0.49
N SER A 239 5.47 5.92 -1.76
CA SER A 239 6.31 5.19 -2.74
C SER A 239 7.78 5.20 -2.35
N ILE A 240 8.33 6.37 -2.01
CA ILE A 240 9.76 6.47 -1.64
C ILE A 240 10.07 5.71 -0.34
N GLY A 241 9.18 5.78 0.66
CA GLY A 241 9.31 5.03 1.91
C GLY A 241 9.29 3.53 1.69
N THR A 242 8.37 3.04 0.87
CA THR A 242 8.23 1.61 0.57
C THR A 242 9.38 1.09 -0.30
N LEU A 243 9.82 1.85 -1.30
CA LEU A 243 11.00 1.51 -2.12
C LEU A 243 12.27 1.42 -1.26
N ALA A 244 12.45 2.35 -0.33
CA ALA A 244 13.57 2.30 0.62
C ALA A 244 13.51 1.07 1.53
N ALA A 245 12.32 0.73 2.04
CA ALA A 245 12.11 -0.49 2.82
C ALA A 245 12.43 -1.76 2.01
N PHE A 246 12.01 -1.84 0.76
CA PHE A 246 12.30 -2.99 -0.10
C PHE A 246 13.79 -3.11 -0.45
N ALA A 247 14.48 -1.99 -0.66
CA ALA A 247 15.94 -2.00 -0.81
C ALA A 247 16.62 -2.57 0.46
N MET A 248 16.17 -2.14 1.65
CA MET A 248 16.67 -2.67 2.91
C MET A 248 16.37 -4.17 3.10
N VAL A 249 15.18 -4.65 2.71
CA VAL A 249 14.84 -6.08 2.75
C VAL A 249 15.75 -6.88 1.82
N CYS A 250 16.02 -6.40 0.61
CA CYS A 250 16.97 -7.04 -0.31
C CYS A 250 18.38 -7.11 0.28
N MET A 251 18.87 -6.04 0.91
CA MET A 251 20.15 -6.04 1.62
C MET A 251 20.16 -7.00 2.80
N ALA A 252 19.08 -7.03 3.58
CA ALA A 252 18.94 -7.94 4.72
C ALA A 252 18.97 -9.42 4.29
N VAL A 253 18.32 -9.77 3.18
CA VAL A 253 18.37 -11.13 2.60
C VAL A 253 19.80 -11.51 2.23
N MET A 254 20.57 -10.59 1.63
CA MET A 254 21.97 -10.83 1.27
C MET A 254 22.83 -11.02 2.52
N TRP A 255 22.66 -10.13 3.51
CA TRP A 255 23.35 -10.20 4.79
C TRP A 255 23.07 -11.50 5.54
N LEU A 256 21.81 -11.89 5.69
CA LEU A 256 21.40 -13.12 6.39
C LEU A 256 21.88 -14.39 5.68
N ARG A 257 22.04 -14.37 4.37
CA ARG A 257 22.60 -15.54 3.65
C ARG A 257 24.10 -15.74 3.91
N GLN A 258 24.82 -14.68 4.20
CA GLN A 258 26.25 -14.73 4.50
C GLN A 258 26.50 -15.03 5.98
N THR A 259 25.73 -14.40 6.88
CA THR A 259 25.96 -14.46 8.34
C THR A 259 25.27 -15.67 9.00
N ARG A 260 24.17 -16.14 8.43
CA ARG A 260 23.38 -17.27 8.95
C ARG A 260 23.05 -18.27 7.85
N PRO A 261 24.05 -18.99 7.33
CA PRO A 261 23.85 -20.02 6.29
C PRO A 261 23.06 -21.23 6.80
N ASP A 262 23.07 -21.47 8.11
CA ASP A 262 22.42 -22.55 8.86
C ASP A 262 20.89 -22.43 8.91
N LEU A 263 20.32 -21.25 8.67
CA LEU A 263 18.87 -21.08 8.71
C LEU A 263 18.16 -21.88 7.61
N GLU A 264 17.18 -22.69 8.01
CA GLU A 264 16.29 -23.35 7.05
C GLU A 264 15.44 -22.32 6.29
N ARG A 265 15.42 -22.45 4.97
CA ARG A 265 14.69 -21.54 4.07
C ARG A 265 13.69 -22.33 3.25
N GLY A 266 12.41 -22.16 3.57
CA GLY A 266 11.32 -22.77 2.81
C GLY A 266 11.22 -22.25 1.37
N PHE A 267 11.59 -21.00 1.15
CA PHE A 267 11.71 -20.38 -0.17
C PHE A 267 13.12 -19.85 -0.39
N LYS A 268 13.70 -20.24 -1.52
CA LYS A 268 15.03 -19.76 -1.94
C LYS A 268 14.87 -18.81 -3.10
N VAL A 269 15.33 -17.56 -2.94
CA VAL A 269 15.31 -16.55 -4.01
C VAL A 269 16.06 -17.10 -5.23
N PRO A 270 15.41 -17.17 -6.41
CA PRO A 270 16.05 -17.64 -7.63
C PRO A 270 17.15 -16.67 -8.08
N PHE A 271 18.14 -17.19 -8.79
CA PHE A 271 19.27 -16.42 -9.33
C PHE A 271 20.02 -15.55 -8.31
N TYR A 272 20.12 -16.01 -7.07
CA TYR A 272 20.94 -15.32 -6.07
C TYR A 272 22.42 -15.29 -6.49
N PRO A 273 23.16 -14.15 -6.33
CA PRO A 273 22.77 -12.88 -5.70
C PRO A 273 22.16 -11.84 -6.66
N ILE A 274 21.95 -12.17 -7.92
CA ILE A 274 21.54 -11.22 -8.97
C ILE A 274 20.18 -10.59 -8.65
N THR A 275 19.18 -11.40 -8.26
CA THR A 275 17.82 -10.91 -7.98
C THR A 275 17.78 -9.84 -6.89
N PRO A 276 18.36 -10.01 -5.68
CA PRO A 276 18.35 -8.95 -4.68
C PRO A 276 19.18 -7.73 -5.10
N ILE A 277 20.28 -7.90 -5.85
CA ILE A 277 21.05 -6.76 -6.37
C ILE A 277 20.22 -5.93 -7.34
N LEU A 278 19.54 -6.58 -8.29
CA LEU A 278 18.63 -5.89 -9.23
C LEU A 278 17.48 -5.22 -8.48
N GLY A 279 16.95 -5.85 -7.42
CA GLY A 279 15.94 -5.24 -6.55
C GLY A 279 16.44 -3.95 -5.90
N ILE A 280 17.65 -3.95 -5.34
CA ILE A 280 18.25 -2.74 -4.74
C ILE A 280 18.41 -1.64 -5.80
N ILE A 281 19.02 -1.98 -6.94
CA ILE A 281 19.28 -1.02 -8.02
C ILE A 281 17.97 -0.42 -8.54
N SER A 282 16.95 -1.24 -8.78
CA SER A 282 15.65 -0.79 -9.25
C SER A 282 14.97 0.14 -8.25
N CYS A 283 14.96 -0.22 -6.95
CA CYS A 283 14.39 0.62 -5.91
C CYS A 283 15.10 1.97 -5.81
N LEU A 284 16.44 1.98 -5.77
CA LEU A 284 17.21 3.21 -5.71
C LEU A 284 17.02 4.07 -6.96
N PHE A 285 16.98 3.44 -8.14
CA PHE A 285 16.71 4.14 -9.39
C PHE A 285 15.34 4.83 -9.38
N LEU A 286 14.28 4.13 -8.98
CA LEU A 286 12.93 4.71 -8.89
C LEU A 286 12.87 5.85 -7.85
N ILE A 287 13.58 5.74 -6.72
CA ILE A 287 13.68 6.82 -5.74
C ILE A 287 14.24 8.10 -6.37
N THR A 288 15.22 8.00 -7.28
CA THR A 288 15.77 9.19 -7.96
C THR A 288 14.78 9.87 -8.90
N ARG A 289 13.67 9.20 -9.26
CA ARG A 289 12.61 9.74 -10.15
C ARG A 289 11.46 10.39 -9.38
N VAL A 290 11.44 10.28 -8.06
CA VAL A 290 10.52 11.05 -7.20
C VAL A 290 10.95 12.52 -7.20
N GLY A 291 10.00 13.43 -7.00
CA GLY A 291 10.30 14.87 -6.94
C GLY A 291 11.32 15.21 -5.83
N PRO A 292 12.18 16.22 -6.04
CA PRO A 292 13.23 16.59 -5.07
C PRO A 292 12.67 17.05 -3.73
N ARG A 293 11.46 17.63 -3.72
CA ARG A 293 10.77 18.05 -2.50
C ARG A 293 10.37 16.86 -1.63
N GLU A 294 9.81 15.83 -2.24
CA GLU A 294 9.39 14.60 -1.58
C GLU A 294 10.59 13.79 -1.08
N GLN A 295 11.69 13.77 -1.85
CA GLN A 295 12.96 13.20 -1.40
C GLN A 295 13.47 13.92 -0.13
N LEU A 296 13.42 15.23 -0.09
CA LEU A 296 13.84 16.03 1.06
C LEU A 296 12.97 15.72 2.29
N PHE A 297 11.65 15.64 2.14
CA PHE A 297 10.77 15.26 3.23
C PHE A 297 11.06 13.83 3.74
N PHE A 298 11.34 12.90 2.84
CA PHE A 298 11.74 11.55 3.23
C PHE A 298 13.03 11.54 4.04
N PHE A 299 14.04 12.31 3.65
CA PHE A 299 15.29 12.40 4.42
C PHE A 299 15.08 13.06 5.80
N TYR A 300 14.22 14.06 5.92
CA TYR A 300 13.86 14.62 7.23
C TYR A 300 13.16 13.60 8.11
N PHE A 301 12.22 12.83 7.54
CA PHE A 301 11.53 11.75 8.25
C PHE A 301 12.53 10.67 8.71
N LEU A 302 13.41 10.23 7.83
CA LEU A 302 14.45 9.24 8.15
C LEU A 302 15.40 9.75 9.22
N GLY A 303 15.85 11.01 9.10
CA GLY A 303 16.68 11.67 10.11
C GLY A 303 16.00 11.72 11.49
N GLY A 304 14.71 12.08 11.51
CA GLY A 304 13.91 12.07 12.74
C GLY A 304 13.78 10.66 13.34
N ALA A 305 13.56 9.63 12.52
CA ALA A 305 13.52 8.25 12.98
C ALA A 305 14.87 7.77 13.56
N VAL A 306 15.98 8.13 12.91
CA VAL A 306 17.34 7.83 13.39
C VAL A 306 17.62 8.54 14.71
N ILE A 307 17.26 9.82 14.83
CA ILE A 307 17.40 10.57 16.08
C ILE A 307 16.58 9.91 17.19
N LEU A 308 15.33 9.55 16.93
CA LEU A 308 14.47 8.85 17.89
C LEU A 308 15.11 7.53 18.35
N TYR A 309 15.70 6.78 17.42
CA TYR A 309 16.40 5.54 17.74
C TYR A 309 17.59 5.78 18.69
N PHE A 310 18.45 6.76 18.41
CA PHE A 310 19.63 7.05 19.25
C PHE A 310 19.26 7.69 20.59
N VAL A 311 18.22 8.53 20.63
CA VAL A 311 17.80 9.22 21.87
C VAL A 311 16.99 8.29 22.78
N TYR A 312 16.16 7.42 22.21
CA TYR A 312 15.24 6.59 22.98
C TYR A 312 15.45 5.08 22.74
N GLY A 313 15.47 4.64 21.50
CA GLY A 313 15.43 3.22 21.12
C GLY A 313 16.63 2.44 21.64
N ILE A 314 17.85 2.93 21.44
CA ILE A 314 19.07 2.24 21.86
C ILE A 314 19.14 1.98 23.37
N TRP A 315 18.63 2.93 24.18
CA TRP A 315 18.62 2.82 25.65
C TRP A 315 17.50 1.94 26.18
N ASN A 316 16.39 1.82 25.45
CA ASN A 316 15.20 1.10 25.90
C ASN A 316 15.00 -0.23 25.18
N SER A 317 15.76 -0.53 24.13
CA SER A 317 15.68 -1.78 23.36
C SER A 317 15.86 -2.99 24.27
N LYS A 318 14.88 -3.90 24.28
CA LYS A 318 14.97 -5.15 25.03
C LYS A 318 16.05 -6.06 24.46
N LEU A 319 16.20 -6.11 23.14
CA LEU A 319 17.26 -6.86 22.47
C LEU A 319 18.64 -6.33 22.87
N GLY A 320 18.82 -5.01 22.91
CA GLY A 320 20.07 -4.38 23.35
C GLY A 320 20.41 -4.66 24.83
N LYS A 321 19.40 -4.95 25.64
CA LYS A 321 19.55 -5.35 27.06
C LYS A 321 19.72 -6.86 27.24
N GLY A 322 19.85 -7.64 26.16
CA GLY A 322 19.97 -9.10 26.21
C GLY A 322 18.70 -9.82 26.66
N GLN A 323 17.58 -9.13 26.72
CA GLN A 323 16.28 -9.74 27.00
C GLN A 323 15.80 -10.49 25.77
N VAL A 324 15.42 -11.76 25.92
CA VAL A 324 14.80 -12.51 24.83
C VAL A 324 13.51 -11.81 24.45
N VAL A 325 13.49 -11.19 23.29
CA VAL A 325 12.25 -10.78 22.66
C VAL A 325 11.59 -12.07 22.23
N THR A 326 10.64 -12.55 23.04
CA THR A 326 9.83 -13.71 22.68
C THR A 326 9.14 -13.34 21.38
N GLY A 327 9.63 -13.94 20.29
CA GLY A 327 9.00 -13.81 19.00
C GLY A 327 7.54 -14.20 19.16
N HIS A 328 6.67 -13.36 18.64
CA HIS A 328 5.26 -13.61 18.38
C HIS A 328 4.63 -14.76 19.21
N GLU A 329 4.31 -14.49 20.45
CA GLU A 329 3.08 -15.08 20.95
C GLU A 329 1.97 -14.35 20.20
N PRO A 330 1.19 -15.05 19.35
CA PRO A 330 -0.02 -14.47 18.84
C PRO A 330 -0.82 -14.05 20.08
N THR A 331 -1.19 -12.77 20.16
CA THR A 331 -2.19 -12.35 21.15
C THR A 331 -3.36 -13.31 20.92
N PRO A 332 -3.78 -14.12 21.91
CA PRO A 332 -4.94 -14.97 21.73
C PRO A 332 -6.13 -14.03 21.52
N MET A 333 -6.48 -13.83 20.26
CA MET A 333 -7.84 -13.45 19.94
C MET A 333 -8.65 -14.74 20.18
N GLU A 334 -9.14 -14.89 21.40
CA GLU A 334 -10.19 -15.86 21.63
C GLU A 334 -11.31 -15.57 20.63
N PRO A 335 -11.73 -16.57 19.85
CA PRO A 335 -12.88 -16.39 18.98
C PRO A 335 -14.07 -15.99 19.87
N PRO A 336 -14.96 -15.14 19.39
CA PRO A 336 -16.18 -14.84 20.12
C PRO A 336 -16.88 -16.18 20.38
N HIS A 337 -17.17 -16.44 21.65
CA HIS A 337 -17.95 -17.59 22.06
C HIS A 337 -19.21 -17.66 21.23
N GLN A 338 -19.49 -18.86 20.71
CA GLN A 338 -20.67 -19.26 19.95
C GLN A 338 -21.97 -18.82 20.62
#